data_18f540278398be18678f85b0a267efe5
#
_entry.id   18f540278398be18678f85b0a267efe5
#
_cell.length_a   1.000
_cell.length_b   1.000
_cell.length_c   1.000
_cell.angle_alpha   90.00
_cell.angle_beta   90.00
_cell.angle_gamma   90.00
#
_symmetry.space_group_name_H-M   'P 1'
#
loop_
_entity.id
_entity.type
_entity.pdbx_description
1 polymer ?
#
loop_
_entity_poly.entity_id
_entity_poly.type
_entity_poly.pdbx_seq_one_letter_code
_entity_poly.pdbx_strand_id
1 'polypeptide(L)'
;MRWTAWLVAGLMTALLLVGAPLLGQQEGGRRVRQRVVPVYPQLAREMKLMGAVRLEVLITAGGTVKNVKALGGHPVLVQSAMEAVRKWKFEPGPADTTQILEFKFSPIS
;
A
#
# COMPACT_ATOMS: atom_id res chain seq x y z
N MET A 1 12.72 40.68 20.17
CA MET A 1 13.09 40.99 19.31
C MET A 1 13.65 40.03 18.40
N ARG A 2 14.74 39.80 18.15
CA ARG A 2 15.20 39.03 17.20
C ARG A 2 14.96 37.63 17.43
N TRP A 3 14.78 37.14 18.46
CA TRP A 3 14.66 35.79 18.65
C TRP A 3 13.43 35.24 18.04
N THR A 4 12.43 35.93 17.90
CA THR A 4 11.22 35.39 17.35
C THR A 4 11.48 34.83 16.01
N ALA A 5 12.39 35.35 15.34
CA ALA A 5 12.60 34.91 14.00
C ALA A 5 13.10 33.47 13.93
N TRP A 6 13.88 33.11 14.86
CA TRP A 6 14.35 31.80 14.76
C TRP A 6 13.32 30.83 15.02
N LEU A 7 12.46 31.05 15.86
CA LEU A 7 11.44 30.13 16.19
C LEU A 7 10.67 29.81 14.95
N VAL A 8 10.41 30.77 14.20
CA VAL A 8 9.64 30.57 13.02
C VAL A 8 10.37 29.66 12.07
N ALA A 9 11.59 29.87 11.93
CA ALA A 9 12.35 29.06 11.03
C ALA A 9 12.27 27.61 11.44
N GLY A 10 12.35 27.41 12.68
CA GLY A 10 12.32 26.05 13.15
C GLY A 10 11.05 25.37 12.76
N LEU A 11 9.99 26.06 12.89
CA LEU A 11 8.73 25.45 12.59
C LEU A 11 8.66 25.10 11.14
N MET A 12 9.10 25.92 10.31
CA MET A 12 9.00 25.63 8.96
C MET A 12 9.73 24.39 8.63
N THR A 13 10.84 24.23 9.18
CA THR A 13 11.62 23.07 8.87
C THR A 13 10.83 21.84 9.23
N ALA A 14 10.24 21.87 10.34
CA ALA A 14 9.51 20.72 10.79
C ALA A 14 8.43 20.40 9.80
N LEU A 15 7.80 21.41 9.33
CA LEU A 15 6.75 21.17 8.46
C LEU A 15 7.21 20.47 7.24
N LEU A 16 8.28 20.84 6.72
CA LEU A 16 8.76 20.26 5.55
C LEU A 16 8.95 18.80 5.77
N LEU A 17 9.52 18.44 6.80
CA LEU A 17 9.75 17.09 7.06
C LEU A 17 8.49 16.32 7.07
N VAL A 18 7.56 16.83 7.63
CA VAL A 18 6.31 16.16 7.72
C VAL A 18 5.73 16.00 6.37
N GLY A 19 5.80 16.98 5.62
CA GLY A 19 5.20 16.89 4.34
C GLY A 19 5.79 15.80 3.51
N ALA A 20 7.01 15.70 3.55
CA ALA A 20 7.66 14.76 2.72
C ALA A 20 7.19 13.35 2.90
N PRO A 21 7.30 12.86 4.00
CA PRO A 21 7.01 11.49 4.20
C PRO A 21 5.63 11.10 3.90
N LEU A 22 4.82 12.01 3.93
CA LEU A 22 3.58 11.63 3.80
C LEU A 22 3.29 11.07 2.58
N LEU A 23 3.93 11.48 1.72
CA LEU A 23 3.68 11.03 0.57
C LEU A 23 2.95 9.85 0.42
N GLY A 24 2.12 9.83 0.48
CA GLY A 24 1.44 8.82 0.13
C GLY A 24 1.59 7.58 0.66
N GLN A 25 2.11 7.54 1.48
CA GLN A 25 2.43 6.43 1.89
C GLN A 25 1.37 5.94 2.55
N GLN A 26 0.96 5.30 2.84
CA GLN A 26 0.03 4.76 3.50
C GLN A 26 -0.32 5.36 4.64
N GLU A 27 -0.61 6.48 4.67
CA GLU A 27 -0.91 7.09 5.76
C GLU A 27 -2.02 6.47 6.38
N GLY A 28 -2.16 6.27 7.45
CA GLY A 28 -3.25 5.68 8.14
C GLY A 28 -3.18 4.20 8.02
N GLY A 29 -2.31 3.71 7.24
CA GLY A 29 -2.29 2.30 7.00
C GLY A 29 -1.45 1.53 8.00
N ARG A 30 -1.69 0.22 8.10
CA ARG A 30 -0.92 -0.61 8.96
C ARG A 30 0.36 -0.98 8.31
N ARG A 31 1.39 -1.19 9.08
CA ARG A 31 2.65 -1.58 8.54
C ARG A 31 2.59 -3.01 8.15
N VAL A 32 3.23 -3.39 7.07
CA VAL A 32 3.25 -4.77 6.60
C VAL A 32 4.36 -5.51 7.29
N ARG A 33 4.04 -6.65 7.90
CA ARG A 33 5.05 -7.45 8.55
C ARG A 33 5.54 -8.54 7.60
N GLN A 34 4.71 -9.10 6.82
CA GLN A 34 5.11 -10.12 5.89
C GLN A 34 4.41 -9.87 4.56
N ARG A 35 5.19 -9.77 3.51
CA ARG A 35 4.65 -9.46 2.21
C ARG A 35 4.86 -10.62 1.28
N VAL A 36 3.93 -10.90 0.42
CA VAL A 36 4.04 -11.96 -0.58
C VAL A 36 3.89 -11.29 -1.93
N VAL A 37 4.85 -11.49 -2.80
CA VAL A 37 4.81 -10.88 -4.10
C VAL A 37 3.84 -11.64 -5.00
N PRO A 38 2.93 -10.96 -5.70
CA PRO A 38 2.01 -11.66 -6.58
C PRO A 38 2.74 -12.36 -7.71
N VAL A 39 2.25 -13.51 -8.09
CA VAL A 39 2.84 -14.25 -9.17
C VAL A 39 2.36 -13.63 -10.47
N TYR A 40 3.23 -13.44 -11.43
CA TYR A 40 2.84 -12.90 -12.71
C TYR A 40 2.32 -14.10 -13.50
N PRO A 41 1.03 -14.20 -13.74
CA PRO A 41 0.46 -15.41 -14.36
C PRO A 41 1.02 -15.64 -15.75
N GLN A 42 1.21 -16.90 -16.10
CA GLN A 42 1.73 -17.20 -17.40
C GLN A 42 0.82 -16.68 -18.50
N LEU A 43 -0.47 -16.79 -18.32
CA LEU A 43 -1.39 -16.27 -19.31
C LEU A 43 -1.17 -14.77 -19.51
N ALA A 44 -0.94 -14.04 -18.45
CA ALA A 44 -0.72 -12.62 -18.53
C ALA A 44 0.57 -12.33 -19.29
N ARG A 45 1.57 -13.17 -19.12
CA ARG A 45 2.83 -12.93 -19.81
C ARG A 45 2.63 -13.16 -21.28
N GLU A 46 1.92 -14.21 -21.64
CA GLU A 46 1.70 -14.53 -23.03
C GLU A 46 0.88 -13.44 -23.71
N MET A 47 -0.05 -12.86 -23.00
CA MET A 47 -0.86 -11.81 -23.55
C MET A 47 -0.23 -10.44 -23.39
N LYS A 48 0.94 -10.41 -22.78
CA LYS A 48 1.63 -9.16 -22.51
C LYS A 48 0.78 -8.16 -21.75
N LEU A 49 0.03 -8.67 -20.79
CA LEU A 49 -0.81 -7.80 -19.98
C LEU A 49 0.07 -7.08 -18.99
N MET A 50 -0.22 -5.82 -18.73
CA MET A 50 0.50 -5.08 -17.73
C MET A 50 -0.45 -4.03 -17.20
N GLY A 51 -0.10 -3.38 -16.16
CA GLY A 51 -0.94 -2.34 -15.58
C GLY A 51 -1.03 -2.45 -14.09
N ALA A 52 -1.89 -1.66 -13.51
CA ALA A 52 -2.02 -1.60 -12.07
C ALA A 52 -3.29 -2.31 -11.60
N VAL A 53 -3.21 -2.89 -10.44
CA VAL A 53 -4.36 -3.52 -9.81
C VAL A 53 -4.53 -2.80 -8.49
N ARG A 54 -5.75 -2.39 -8.19
CA ARG A 54 -6.04 -1.74 -6.92
C ARG A 54 -7.01 -2.61 -6.12
N LEU A 55 -6.66 -2.84 -4.89
CA LEU A 55 -7.46 -3.69 -4.02
C LEU A 55 -7.78 -2.98 -2.72
N GLU A 56 -8.95 -3.23 -2.20
CA GLU A 56 -9.33 -2.70 -0.92
C GLU A 56 -9.24 -3.87 0.03
N VAL A 57 -8.42 -3.77 1.04
CA VAL A 57 -8.13 -4.89 1.93
C VAL A 57 -8.62 -4.60 3.33
N LEU A 58 -9.38 -5.52 3.90
CA LEU A 58 -9.85 -5.37 5.26
C LEU A 58 -8.89 -6.17 6.14
N ILE A 59 -8.23 -5.49 7.05
CA ILE A 59 -7.21 -6.08 7.90
C ILE A 59 -7.75 -6.17 9.32
N THR A 60 -7.64 -7.35 9.92
CA THR A 60 -8.17 -7.52 11.26
C THR A 60 -7.26 -6.87 12.29
N ALA A 61 -7.75 -6.71 13.49
CA ALA A 61 -6.95 -6.15 14.55
C ALA A 61 -5.68 -6.99 14.76
N GLY A 62 -5.76 -8.27 14.50
CA GLY A 62 -4.59 -9.13 14.68
C GLY A 62 -3.58 -9.05 13.55
N GLY A 63 -3.90 -8.35 12.50
CA GLY A 63 -2.95 -8.21 11.40
C GLY A 63 -3.14 -9.14 10.22
N THR A 64 -4.19 -9.93 10.20
CA THR A 64 -4.42 -10.82 9.08
C THR A 64 -5.40 -10.18 8.12
N VAL A 65 -5.39 -10.65 6.89
CA VAL A 65 -6.29 -10.12 5.88
C VAL A 65 -7.63 -10.87 5.99
N LYS A 66 -8.70 -10.12 6.22
CA LYS A 66 -9.98 -10.73 6.38
C LYS A 66 -10.75 -10.73 5.08
N ASN A 67 -10.64 -9.73 4.30
CA ASN A 67 -11.37 -9.64 3.06
C ASN A 67 -10.64 -8.79 2.05
N VAL A 68 -10.80 -9.06 0.78
CA VAL A 68 -10.15 -8.32 -0.27
C VAL A 68 -11.18 -8.03 -1.36
N LYS A 69 -11.24 -6.77 -1.80
CA LYS A 69 -12.17 -6.40 -2.81
C LYS A 69 -11.43 -5.71 -3.93
N ALA A 70 -11.65 -6.10 -5.16
CA ALA A 70 -10.97 -5.50 -6.30
C ALA A 70 -11.62 -4.19 -6.67
N LEU A 71 -10.81 -3.14 -6.80
CA LEU A 71 -11.32 -1.85 -7.19
C LEU A 71 -11.01 -1.57 -8.65
N GLY A 72 -10.01 -2.20 -9.21
CA GLY A 72 -9.69 -2.01 -10.61
C GLY A 72 -8.52 -2.89 -11.03
N GLY A 73 -8.41 -3.11 -12.33
CA GLY A 73 -7.33 -3.89 -12.89
C GLY A 73 -7.87 -4.99 -13.80
N HIS A 74 -6.97 -5.57 -14.58
CA HIS A 74 -7.36 -6.65 -15.47
C HIS A 74 -7.66 -7.90 -14.65
N PRO A 75 -8.73 -8.60 -14.92
CA PRO A 75 -9.13 -9.76 -14.13
C PRO A 75 -8.04 -10.79 -13.87
N VAL A 76 -7.22 -11.06 -14.87
CA VAL A 76 -6.18 -12.04 -14.71
C VAL A 76 -5.16 -11.58 -13.69
N LEU A 77 -4.81 -10.29 -13.72
CA LEU A 77 -3.84 -9.75 -12.79
C LEU A 77 -4.47 -9.58 -11.42
N VAL A 78 -5.74 -9.22 -11.39
CA VAL A 78 -6.44 -9.02 -10.12
C VAL A 78 -6.44 -10.30 -9.31
N GLN A 79 -6.71 -11.43 -9.95
CA GLN A 79 -6.76 -12.66 -9.23
C GLN A 79 -5.41 -12.98 -8.59
N SER A 80 -4.34 -12.77 -9.31
CA SER A 80 -3.03 -13.05 -8.78
C SER A 80 -2.72 -12.13 -7.60
N ALA A 81 -3.10 -10.87 -7.71
CA ALA A 81 -2.84 -9.92 -6.64
C ALA A 81 -3.64 -10.28 -5.40
N MET A 82 -4.89 -10.68 -5.58
CA MET A 82 -5.72 -11.03 -4.44
C MET A 82 -5.18 -12.25 -3.72
N GLU A 83 -4.72 -13.24 -4.45
CA GLU A 83 -4.16 -14.42 -3.84
C GLU A 83 -2.93 -14.09 -3.01
N ALA A 84 -2.10 -13.21 -3.51
CA ALA A 84 -0.90 -12.84 -2.78
C ALA A 84 -1.25 -12.07 -1.52
N VAL A 85 -2.14 -11.09 -1.64
CA VAL A 85 -2.51 -10.26 -0.51
C VAL A 85 -3.16 -11.06 0.61
N ARG A 86 -3.89 -12.10 0.30
CA ARG A 86 -4.51 -12.86 1.35
C ARG A 86 -3.48 -13.51 2.27
N LYS A 87 -2.24 -13.61 1.82
CA LYS A 87 -1.21 -14.22 2.63
C LYS A 87 -0.36 -13.18 3.33
N TRP A 88 -0.64 -11.91 3.13
CA TRP A 88 0.14 -10.86 3.78
C TRP A 88 -0.19 -10.81 5.26
N LYS A 89 0.73 -10.33 6.04
CA LYS A 89 0.52 -10.13 7.46
C LYS A 89 0.88 -8.71 7.79
N PHE A 90 0.09 -8.08 8.62
CA PHE A 90 0.31 -6.71 9.01
C PHE A 90 0.54 -6.62 10.51
N GLU A 91 1.00 -5.48 10.97
CA GLU A 91 1.19 -5.29 12.39
C GLU A 91 -0.17 -5.25 13.05
N PRO A 92 -0.29 -5.78 14.25
CA PRO A 92 -1.57 -5.75 14.94
C PRO A 92 -1.97 -4.31 15.26
N GLY A 93 -3.22 -4.07 15.41
CA GLY A 93 -3.72 -2.76 15.74
C GLY A 93 -4.92 -2.86 16.66
N PRO A 94 -5.45 -1.72 17.07
CA PRO A 94 -6.58 -1.71 18.01
C PRO A 94 -7.91 -2.15 17.42
N ALA A 95 -8.01 -2.14 16.12
CA ALA A 95 -9.28 -2.50 15.50
C ALA A 95 -9.05 -2.88 14.05
N ASP A 96 -10.06 -3.41 13.41
CA ASP A 96 -9.97 -3.76 12.01
C ASP A 96 -9.86 -2.46 11.22
N THR A 97 -9.12 -2.49 10.14
CA THR A 97 -8.98 -1.31 9.30
C THR A 97 -9.06 -1.71 7.84
N THR A 98 -9.36 -0.75 7.00
CA THR A 98 -9.44 -0.99 5.57
C THR A 98 -8.34 -0.16 4.92
N GLN A 99 -7.63 -0.76 3.99
CA GLN A 99 -6.53 -0.08 3.35
C GLN A 99 -6.53 -0.39 1.86
N ILE A 100 -6.15 0.56 1.04
CA ILE A 100 -6.10 0.34 -0.39
C ILE A 100 -4.67 0.09 -0.80
N LEU A 101 -4.46 -0.98 -1.56
CA LEU A 101 -3.13 -1.34 -2.04
C LEU A 101 -3.13 -1.33 -3.56
N GLU A 102 -2.02 -0.93 -4.12
CA GLU A 102 -1.91 -0.92 -5.56
C GLU A 102 -0.71 -1.75 -5.96
N PHE A 103 -0.87 -2.63 -6.93
CA PHE A 103 0.22 -3.45 -7.42
C PHE A 103 0.42 -3.14 -8.89
N LYS A 104 1.65 -2.96 -9.30
CA LYS A 104 1.92 -2.70 -10.70
C LYS A 104 2.55 -3.93 -11.31
N PHE A 105 1.99 -4.40 -12.37
CA PHE A 105 2.50 -5.57 -13.07
C PHE A 105 3.18 -5.13 -14.36
N SER A 106 4.36 -5.62 -14.57
CA SER A 106 5.09 -5.27 -15.76
C SER A 106 5.83 -6.51 -16.23
N PRO A 107 5.75 -6.84 -17.46
CA PRO A 107 6.37 -8.04 -18.00
C PRO A 107 7.84 -7.90 -18.22
N ILE A 108 8.55 -7.19 -17.48
CA ILE A 108 9.86 -7.03 -17.64
C ILE A 108 10.60 -7.99 -17.26
N SER A 109 11.30 -8.30 -17.56
CA SER A 109 12.09 -9.20 -17.14
C SER A 109 13.11 -9.19 -17.04
#